data_b24b23de835b397cb6f2c2455894406d
#
_entry.id   b24b23de835b397cb6f2c2455894406d
#
_cell.length_a   1.000
_cell.length_b   1.000
_cell.length_c   1.000
_cell.angle_alpha   90.00
_cell.angle_beta   90.00
_cell.angle_gamma   90.00
#
_symmetry.space_group_name_H-M   'P 1'
#
loop_
_entity.id
_entity.type
_entity.pdbx_description
1 polymer ?
#
loop_
_entity_poly.entity_id
_entity_poly.type
_entity_poly.pdbx_seq_one_letter_code
_entity_poly.pdbx_strand_id
1 'polypeptide(L)'
;MFYILPTILVVWLTILALGSNTAVWNPDTEDSFEININAYQWYFEFDYAEQLTWEDTDTGIDVQWDQGVMQVDASGNADAASVEVKLDNQKTDYEINNGSSLMAITATYDLGRHTYVKVFDAEGALIHTWEHIPRGHTFITPSEPMIVPCDQLIDATMKSKGIEGDERNVGVQHAFWVPEWGMKEDFVPGLEAGTTLYFMPDDAGTFPIRCAEYCGMQHSVMTGQVMVVAPEGTTCDYDSGVKKSNKDSSGDDYGGEM
;
A
#
# COMPACT_ATOMS: atom_id res chain seq x y z
N MET A 1 -21.01 37.72 -35.69
CA MET A 1 -19.63 37.52 -35.18
C MET A 1 -19.57 37.15 -33.69
N PHE A 2 -20.47 37.71 -32.86
CA PHE A 2 -20.46 37.49 -31.39
C PHE A 2 -20.77 36.04 -30.92
N TYR A 3 -21.38 35.20 -31.73
CA TYR A 3 -21.74 33.84 -31.37
C TYR A 3 -20.73 32.78 -31.91
N ILE A 4 -20.12 33.04 -33.05
CA ILE A 4 -19.26 32.07 -33.73
C ILE A 4 -17.97 31.81 -32.94
N LEU A 5 -17.27 32.84 -32.52
CA LEU A 5 -16.01 32.71 -31.79
C LEU A 5 -16.18 31.98 -30.43
N PRO A 6 -17.17 32.37 -29.58
CA PRO A 6 -17.44 31.64 -28.35
C PRO A 6 -17.85 30.18 -28.60
N THR A 7 -18.64 29.90 -29.63
CA THR A 7 -19.04 28.53 -29.97
C THR A 7 -17.84 27.68 -30.35
N ILE A 8 -16.96 28.19 -31.21
CA ILE A 8 -15.71 27.47 -31.56
C ILE A 8 -14.86 27.19 -30.34
N LEU A 9 -14.71 28.18 -29.45
CA LEU A 9 -13.95 28.05 -28.22
C LEU A 9 -14.55 26.97 -27.29
N VAL A 10 -15.85 26.99 -27.09
CA VAL A 10 -16.56 25.98 -26.25
C VAL A 10 -16.41 24.59 -26.84
N VAL A 11 -16.60 24.41 -28.15
CA VAL A 11 -16.44 23.12 -28.83
C VAL A 11 -15.00 22.62 -28.65
N TRP A 12 -13.98 23.49 -28.83
CA TRP A 12 -12.59 23.15 -28.66
C TRP A 12 -12.27 22.75 -27.21
N LEU A 13 -12.71 23.52 -26.22
CA LEU A 13 -12.55 23.20 -24.81
C LEU A 13 -13.26 21.90 -24.41
N THR A 14 -14.46 21.65 -24.99
CA THR A 14 -15.18 20.39 -24.74
C THR A 14 -14.41 19.18 -25.26
N ILE A 15 -13.81 19.28 -26.44
CA ILE A 15 -12.99 18.19 -27.00
C ILE A 15 -11.78 17.93 -26.13
N LEU A 16 -11.07 18.96 -25.65
CA LEU A 16 -9.94 18.82 -24.75
C LEU A 16 -10.38 18.21 -23.41
N ALA A 17 -11.48 18.69 -22.84
CA ALA A 17 -12.02 18.16 -21.59
C ALA A 17 -12.42 16.69 -21.69
N LEU A 18 -13.03 16.27 -22.81
CA LEU A 18 -13.36 14.87 -23.06
C LEU A 18 -12.10 14.01 -23.10
N GLY A 19 -11.04 14.46 -23.79
CA GLY A 19 -9.78 13.74 -23.84
C GLY A 19 -9.16 13.56 -22.45
N SER A 20 -9.07 14.63 -21.65
CA SER A 20 -8.57 14.56 -20.28
C SER A 20 -9.43 13.69 -19.38
N ASN A 21 -10.75 13.78 -19.50
CA ASN A 21 -11.68 12.97 -18.73
C ASN A 21 -11.52 11.47 -19.03
N THR A 22 -11.35 11.12 -20.31
CA THR A 22 -11.14 9.72 -20.73
C THR A 22 -9.83 9.19 -20.14
N ALA A 23 -8.77 9.97 -20.15
CA ALA A 23 -7.47 9.56 -19.59
C ALA A 23 -7.52 9.27 -18.07
N VAL A 24 -8.37 9.99 -17.33
CA VAL A 24 -8.55 9.80 -15.88
C VAL A 24 -9.46 8.63 -15.55
N TRP A 25 -10.60 8.51 -16.27
CA TRP A 25 -11.64 7.55 -15.93
C TRP A 25 -11.57 6.23 -16.68
N ASN A 26 -10.70 6.13 -17.68
CA ASN A 26 -10.55 4.94 -18.51
C ASN A 26 -9.10 4.80 -18.97
N PRO A 27 -8.15 4.74 -18.02
CA PRO A 27 -6.74 4.54 -18.36
C PRO A 27 -6.52 3.14 -18.95
N ASP A 28 -5.37 2.93 -19.56
CA ASP A 28 -4.92 1.61 -19.94
C ASP A 28 -4.48 0.87 -18.67
N THR A 29 -5.12 -0.25 -18.38
CA THR A 29 -4.90 -1.05 -17.16
C THR A 29 -4.16 -2.36 -17.41
N GLU A 30 -3.60 -2.58 -18.61
CA GLU A 30 -2.96 -3.84 -18.97
C GLU A 30 -1.80 -4.20 -18.01
N ASP A 31 -1.04 -3.19 -17.57
CA ASP A 31 0.10 -3.34 -16.64
C ASP A 31 -0.19 -2.71 -15.25
N SER A 32 -1.45 -2.56 -14.86
CA SER A 32 -1.79 -1.95 -13.60
C SER A 32 -1.56 -2.89 -12.41
N PHE A 33 -1.26 -2.31 -11.25
CA PHE A 33 -1.23 -3.00 -9.98
C PHE A 33 -2.65 -3.06 -9.41
N GLU A 34 -3.23 -4.26 -9.34
CA GLU A 34 -4.60 -4.46 -8.90
C GLU A 34 -4.69 -4.64 -7.38
N ILE A 35 -5.62 -3.90 -6.75
CA ILE A 35 -5.90 -4.01 -5.32
C ILE A 35 -7.40 -3.90 -5.05
N ASN A 36 -7.91 -4.73 -4.14
CA ASN A 36 -9.25 -4.58 -3.61
C ASN A 36 -9.20 -3.87 -2.26
N ILE A 37 -9.91 -2.75 -2.13
CA ILE A 37 -10.05 -2.02 -0.89
C ILE A 37 -11.45 -2.25 -0.33
N ASN A 38 -11.54 -2.94 0.79
CA ASN A 38 -12.80 -3.20 1.48
C ASN A 38 -12.93 -2.28 2.70
N ALA A 39 -14.03 -1.53 2.80
CA ALA A 39 -14.32 -0.68 3.94
C ALA A 39 -15.37 -1.32 4.83
N TYR A 40 -15.00 -1.52 6.10
CA TYR A 40 -15.86 -2.00 7.18
C TYR A 40 -16.09 -0.90 8.22
N GLN A 41 -17.01 -1.07 9.12
CA GLN A 41 -17.13 -0.22 10.28
C GLN A 41 -16.18 -0.74 11.40
N TRP A 42 -15.01 -0.18 11.63
CA TRP A 42 -14.41 1.09 11.18
C TRP A 42 -12.94 0.86 10.82
N TYR A 43 -12.68 0.10 9.78
CA TYR A 43 -11.35 -0.17 9.26
C TYR A 43 -11.39 -0.38 7.75
N PHE A 44 -10.23 -0.26 7.12
CA PHE A 44 -10.02 -0.67 5.74
C PHE A 44 -9.26 -2.00 5.71
N GLU A 45 -9.58 -2.82 4.75
CA GLU A 45 -8.87 -4.04 4.42
C GLU A 45 -8.37 -3.95 2.98
N PHE A 46 -7.13 -4.34 2.74
CA PHE A 46 -6.46 -4.29 1.45
C PHE A 46 -6.15 -5.71 0.99
N ASP A 47 -6.79 -6.16 -0.08
CA ASP A 47 -6.53 -7.45 -0.70
C ASP A 47 -5.78 -7.23 -2.02
N TYR A 48 -4.59 -7.79 -2.14
CA TYR A 48 -3.77 -7.69 -3.32
C TYR A 48 -4.13 -8.81 -4.29
N ALA A 49 -4.37 -8.48 -5.58
CA ALA A 49 -4.70 -9.45 -6.61
C ALA A 49 -3.52 -10.41 -6.87
N GLU A 50 -2.30 -9.87 -6.83
CA GLU A 50 -1.07 -10.64 -6.80
C GLU A 50 -0.44 -10.55 -5.41
N GLN A 51 0.12 -11.66 -4.95
CA GLN A 51 0.82 -11.67 -3.67
C GLN A 51 2.07 -10.80 -3.75
N LEU A 52 2.13 -9.82 -2.86
CA LEU A 52 3.24 -8.89 -2.81
C LEU A 52 4.38 -9.50 -1.99
N THR A 53 5.45 -9.89 -2.64
CA THR A 53 6.66 -10.37 -1.98
C THR A 53 7.80 -9.39 -2.24
N TRP A 54 8.51 -9.06 -1.20
CA TRP A 54 9.59 -8.09 -1.21
C TRP A 54 10.76 -8.59 -0.36
N GLU A 55 11.95 -8.40 -0.83
CA GLU A 55 13.17 -8.83 -0.16
C GLU A 55 14.28 -7.82 -0.39
N ASP A 56 15.04 -7.51 0.67
CA ASP A 56 16.24 -6.71 0.54
C ASP A 56 17.29 -7.48 -0.26
N THR A 57 17.89 -6.84 -1.25
CA THR A 57 18.91 -7.42 -2.10
C THR A 57 20.33 -7.16 -1.57
N ASP A 58 21.31 -7.88 -2.10
CA ASP A 58 22.74 -7.69 -1.82
C ASP A 58 23.17 -7.81 -0.34
N THR A 59 22.31 -8.37 0.51
CA THR A 59 22.61 -8.58 1.94
C THR A 59 23.37 -9.87 2.21
N GLY A 60 23.44 -10.77 1.24
CA GLY A 60 23.99 -12.13 1.42
C GLY A 60 23.09 -13.05 2.24
N ILE A 61 21.81 -12.67 2.38
CA ILE A 61 20.77 -13.44 3.05
C ILE A 61 19.71 -13.75 2.02
N ASP A 62 19.20 -14.98 2.01
CA ASP A 62 18.16 -15.46 1.12
C ASP A 62 17.01 -16.09 1.92
N VAL A 63 15.78 -15.73 1.61
CA VAL A 63 14.59 -16.27 2.27
C VAL A 63 13.71 -16.96 1.24
N GLN A 64 13.46 -18.23 1.44
CA GLN A 64 12.62 -19.03 0.53
C GLN A 64 11.43 -19.61 1.26
N TRP A 65 10.28 -19.58 0.60
CA TRP A 65 9.08 -20.28 1.04
C TRP A 65 8.71 -21.36 0.04
N ASP A 66 8.72 -22.61 0.49
CA ASP A 66 8.30 -23.73 -0.33
C ASP A 66 7.45 -24.73 0.48
N GLN A 67 6.24 -25.00 0.00
CA GLN A 67 5.33 -26.04 0.53
C GLN A 67 5.13 -26.02 2.05
N GLY A 68 4.99 -24.85 2.64
CA GLY A 68 4.79 -24.69 4.09
C GLY A 68 6.09 -24.69 4.90
N VAL A 69 7.23 -24.62 4.24
CA VAL A 69 8.54 -24.51 4.88
C VAL A 69 9.19 -23.20 4.50
N MET A 70 9.50 -22.37 5.48
CA MET A 70 10.32 -21.19 5.32
C MET A 70 11.77 -21.52 5.61
N GLN A 71 12.64 -21.16 4.71
CA GLN A 71 14.08 -21.34 4.83
C GLN A 71 14.76 -19.98 4.82
N VAL A 72 15.63 -19.73 5.78
CA VAL A 72 16.44 -18.53 5.84
C VAL A 72 17.90 -18.96 5.73
N ASP A 73 18.58 -18.60 4.66
CA ASP A 73 19.99 -18.83 4.46
C ASP A 73 20.77 -17.52 4.67
N ALA A 74 21.44 -17.42 5.79
CA ALA A 74 22.29 -16.28 6.13
C ALA A 74 23.79 -16.58 5.98
N SER A 75 24.17 -17.65 5.25
CA SER A 75 25.57 -18.05 5.08
C SER A 75 26.43 -17.01 4.39
N GLY A 76 25.82 -16.15 3.58
CA GLY A 76 26.49 -15.06 2.88
C GLY A 76 26.73 -13.82 3.74
N ASN A 77 26.19 -13.76 4.97
CA ASN A 77 26.33 -12.61 5.86
C ASN A 77 26.87 -13.03 7.24
N ALA A 78 28.10 -12.66 7.53
CA ALA A 78 28.79 -13.04 8.79
C ALA A 78 28.29 -12.26 10.01
N ASP A 79 27.59 -11.15 9.80
CA ASP A 79 27.08 -10.29 10.87
C ASP A 79 25.68 -10.71 11.34
N ALA A 80 25.02 -11.62 10.61
CA ALA A 80 23.70 -12.11 10.97
C ALA A 80 23.74 -12.89 12.30
N ALA A 81 22.98 -12.43 13.28
CA ALA A 81 22.97 -12.96 14.65
C ALA A 81 21.61 -13.47 15.11
N SER A 82 20.52 -12.85 14.66
CA SER A 82 19.17 -13.26 15.04
C SER A 82 18.16 -13.03 13.93
N VAL A 83 17.07 -13.80 13.96
CA VAL A 83 15.97 -13.72 13.00
C VAL A 83 14.66 -13.57 13.75
N GLU A 84 13.91 -12.52 13.47
CA GLU A 84 12.50 -12.38 13.87
C GLU A 84 11.62 -12.84 12.73
N VAL A 85 10.72 -13.79 12.98
CA VAL A 85 9.74 -14.27 12.00
C VAL A 85 8.35 -13.97 12.52
N LYS A 86 7.55 -13.32 11.69
CA LYS A 86 6.11 -13.20 11.90
C LYS A 86 5.40 -14.11 10.94
N LEU A 87 4.75 -15.13 11.47
CA LEU A 87 3.83 -15.99 10.74
C LEU A 87 2.43 -15.78 11.31
N ASP A 88 1.51 -15.33 10.50
CA ASP A 88 0.17 -14.96 10.92
C ASP A 88 0.22 -13.81 11.98
N ASN A 89 -0.29 -14.02 13.17
CA ASN A 89 -0.23 -13.08 14.29
C ASN A 89 0.83 -13.45 15.33
N GLN A 90 1.67 -14.45 15.05
CA GLN A 90 2.67 -14.92 15.98
C GLN A 90 4.06 -14.46 15.53
N LYS A 91 4.76 -13.77 16.43
CA LYS A 91 6.17 -13.44 16.29
C LYS A 91 7.00 -14.49 17.03
N THR A 92 8.05 -14.92 16.42
CA THR A 92 9.01 -15.84 17.02
C THR A 92 10.43 -15.39 16.68
N ASP A 93 11.29 -15.35 17.69
CA ASP A 93 12.70 -15.00 17.54
C ASP A 93 13.55 -16.27 17.54
N TYR A 94 14.52 -16.31 16.67
CA TYR A 94 15.49 -17.38 16.55
C TYR A 94 16.90 -16.81 16.59
N GLU A 95 17.82 -17.53 17.25
CA GLU A 95 19.24 -17.20 17.23
C GLU A 95 19.94 -17.92 16.06
N ILE A 96 20.73 -17.19 15.31
CA ILE A 96 21.63 -17.77 14.31
C ILE A 96 22.88 -18.24 15.06
N ASN A 97 23.05 -19.55 15.19
CA ASN A 97 24.26 -20.11 15.79
C ASN A 97 25.40 -20.06 14.79
N ASN A 98 26.57 -19.65 15.26
CA ASN A 98 27.82 -19.57 14.49
C ASN A 98 28.03 -20.80 13.60
N GLY A 99 27.91 -20.61 12.28
CA GLY A 99 28.14 -21.63 11.25
C GLY A 99 26.89 -22.43 10.82
N SER A 100 25.73 -22.19 11.39
CA SER A 100 24.46 -22.73 10.92
C SER A 100 23.72 -21.68 10.10
N SER A 101 23.85 -21.78 8.83
CA SER A 101 23.34 -20.81 7.86
C SER A 101 21.92 -21.06 7.39
N LEU A 102 21.35 -22.21 7.71
CA LEU A 102 20.02 -22.58 7.25
C LEU A 102 19.10 -22.79 8.44
N MET A 103 18.08 -21.96 8.54
CA MET A 103 16.99 -22.13 9.49
C MET A 103 15.74 -22.57 8.71
N ALA A 104 15.20 -23.73 9.04
CA ALA A 104 13.93 -24.20 8.49
C ALA A 104 12.81 -23.97 9.51
N ILE A 105 11.84 -23.16 9.17
CA ILE A 105 10.67 -22.90 9.99
C ILE A 105 9.47 -23.54 9.30
N THR A 106 8.85 -24.49 9.98
CA THR A 106 7.66 -25.15 9.44
C THR A 106 6.42 -24.37 9.86
N ALA A 107 5.68 -23.87 8.89
CA ALA A 107 4.37 -23.29 9.11
C ALA A 107 3.29 -24.22 8.53
N THR A 108 2.20 -24.35 9.26
CA THR A 108 1.06 -25.20 8.85
C THR A 108 0.10 -24.49 7.90
N TYR A 109 0.42 -23.26 7.45
CA TYR A 109 -0.48 -22.40 6.69
C TYR A 109 0.10 -22.03 5.34
N ASP A 110 -0.77 -21.83 4.36
CA ASP A 110 -0.44 -21.01 3.20
C ASP A 110 -0.12 -19.60 3.66
N LEU A 111 0.75 -18.87 2.92
CA LEU A 111 1.03 -17.47 3.19
C LEU A 111 -0.20 -16.58 2.87
N GLY A 112 -1.33 -16.88 3.50
CA GLY A 112 -2.59 -16.15 3.34
C GLY A 112 -2.70 -14.88 4.17
N ARG A 113 -1.64 -14.53 4.94
CA ARG A 113 -1.57 -13.35 5.80
C ARG A 113 -0.20 -12.72 5.73
N HIS A 114 -0.13 -11.46 6.16
CA HIS A 114 1.12 -10.72 6.26
C HIS A 114 2.17 -11.51 7.06
N THR A 115 3.22 -11.91 6.38
CA THR A 115 4.33 -12.70 6.90
C THR A 115 5.62 -11.95 6.65
N TYR A 116 6.55 -11.93 7.60
CA TYR A 116 7.87 -11.37 7.38
C TYR A 116 8.97 -12.15 8.09
N VAL A 117 10.15 -12.00 7.54
CA VAL A 117 11.44 -12.39 8.16
C VAL A 117 12.28 -11.13 8.25
N LYS A 118 12.79 -10.83 9.44
CA LYS A 118 13.73 -9.74 9.69
C LYS A 118 14.98 -10.32 10.33
N VAL A 119 16.14 -10.02 9.77
CA VAL A 119 17.43 -10.49 10.29
C VAL A 119 18.19 -9.31 10.89
N PHE A 120 18.75 -9.53 12.07
CA PHE A 120 19.45 -8.51 12.83
C PHE A 120 20.89 -8.96 13.12
N ASP A 121 21.78 -7.99 13.26
CA ASP A 121 23.13 -8.21 13.73
C ASP A 121 23.19 -8.40 15.27
N ALA A 122 24.41 -8.58 15.81
CA ALA A 122 24.63 -8.79 17.23
C ALA A 122 24.31 -7.54 18.09
N GLU A 123 24.31 -6.37 17.51
CA GLU A 123 23.97 -5.09 18.11
C GLU A 123 22.46 -4.79 18.03
N GLY A 124 21.68 -5.62 17.30
CA GLY A 124 20.24 -5.48 17.11
C GLY A 124 19.87 -4.54 15.96
N ALA A 125 20.81 -4.21 15.07
CA ALA A 125 20.51 -3.45 13.87
C ALA A 125 19.89 -4.36 12.79
N LEU A 126 18.85 -3.88 12.10
CA LEU A 126 18.18 -4.59 11.00
C LEU A 126 19.11 -4.62 9.78
N ILE A 127 19.40 -5.81 9.26
CA ILE A 127 20.29 -6.02 8.11
C ILE A 127 19.64 -6.67 6.91
N HIS A 128 18.45 -7.27 7.08
CA HIS A 128 17.68 -7.86 5.98
C HIS A 128 16.20 -7.97 6.34
N THR A 129 15.35 -7.72 5.36
CA THR A 129 13.90 -7.92 5.43
C THR A 129 13.43 -8.73 4.24
N TRP A 130 12.64 -9.76 4.50
CA TRP A 130 11.78 -10.41 3.54
C TRP A 130 10.34 -10.27 4.01
N GLU A 131 9.44 -9.91 3.12
CA GLU A 131 8.06 -9.61 3.49
C GLU A 131 7.10 -10.12 2.41
N HIS A 132 6.01 -10.76 2.86
CA HIS A 132 4.94 -11.25 2.01
C HIS A 132 3.60 -10.71 2.51
N ILE A 133 2.92 -9.96 1.65
CA ILE A 133 1.73 -9.21 1.99
C ILE A 133 0.59 -9.60 1.05
N PRO A 134 -0.23 -10.57 1.42
CA PRO A 134 -1.45 -10.88 0.67
C PRO A 134 -2.60 -9.97 1.06
N ARG A 135 -2.55 -9.40 2.28
CA ARG A 135 -3.62 -8.61 2.87
C ARG A 135 -3.10 -7.64 3.93
N GLY A 136 -3.60 -6.42 3.93
CA GLY A 136 -3.32 -5.41 4.95
C GLY A 136 -4.60 -4.91 5.65
N HIS A 137 -4.47 -4.40 6.87
CA HIS A 137 -5.59 -3.88 7.67
C HIS A 137 -5.22 -2.61 8.41
N THR A 138 -6.16 -1.67 8.56
CA THR A 138 -5.87 -0.41 9.25
C THR A 138 -6.25 -0.39 10.73
N PHE A 139 -7.12 -1.24 11.19
CA PHE A 139 -7.68 -1.18 12.56
C PHE A 139 -7.08 -2.20 13.54
N ILE A 140 -6.23 -3.08 13.11
CA ILE A 140 -5.57 -4.08 13.98
C ILE A 140 -4.28 -3.47 14.52
N THR A 141 -4.01 -3.65 15.81
CA THR A 141 -2.77 -3.15 16.41
C THR A 141 -1.69 -4.25 16.43
N PRO A 142 -0.56 -4.05 15.76
CA PRO A 142 -0.26 -2.89 14.90
C PRO A 142 -1.08 -2.89 13.61
N SER A 143 -1.51 -1.72 13.16
CA SER A 143 -2.16 -1.58 11.85
C SER A 143 -1.16 -1.85 10.73
N GLU A 144 -1.61 -2.52 9.70
CA GLU A 144 -0.80 -2.81 8.51
C GLU A 144 -1.09 -1.76 7.44
N PRO A 145 -0.08 -1.10 6.87
CA PRO A 145 -0.28 -0.12 5.81
C PRO A 145 -0.77 -0.80 4.53
N MET A 146 -1.47 -0.03 3.68
CA MET A 146 -1.60 -0.38 2.28
C MET A 146 -0.25 -0.18 1.61
N ILE A 147 0.25 -1.19 0.89
CA ILE A 147 1.53 -1.08 0.19
C ILE A 147 1.27 -1.07 -1.30
N VAL A 148 1.81 -0.08 -1.99
CA VAL A 148 1.67 0.08 -3.44
C VAL A 148 3.01 0.51 -4.05
N PRO A 149 3.33 0.05 -5.27
CA PRO A 149 4.52 0.50 -5.99
C PRO A 149 4.37 1.94 -6.47
N CYS A 150 5.49 2.65 -6.55
CA CYS A 150 5.52 3.95 -7.23
C CYS A 150 5.70 3.80 -8.75
N ASP A 151 5.35 4.85 -9.49
CA ASP A 151 5.44 4.93 -10.96
C ASP A 151 4.67 3.82 -11.69
N GLN A 152 3.72 3.18 -11.01
CA GLN A 152 2.83 2.18 -11.60
C GLN A 152 1.37 2.61 -11.38
N LEU A 153 0.53 2.40 -12.39
CA LEU A 153 -0.90 2.64 -12.27
C LEU A 153 -1.50 1.64 -11.27
N ILE A 154 -2.21 2.16 -10.28
CA ILE A 154 -2.97 1.36 -9.33
C ILE A 154 -4.43 1.32 -9.78
N ASP A 155 -4.95 0.11 -9.97
CA ASP A 155 -6.36 -0.16 -10.24
C ASP A 155 -7.01 -0.68 -8.95
N ALA A 156 -7.68 0.21 -8.23
CA ALA A 156 -8.28 -0.11 -6.95
C ALA A 156 -9.80 -0.33 -7.11
N THR A 157 -10.26 -1.54 -6.85
CA THR A 157 -11.69 -1.85 -6.69
C THR A 157 -12.09 -1.67 -5.23
N MET A 158 -13.09 -0.81 -4.99
CA MET A 158 -13.48 -0.36 -3.66
C MET A 158 -14.89 -0.82 -3.30
N LYS A 159 -15.04 -1.54 -2.19
CA LYS A 159 -16.34 -2.09 -1.74
C LYS A 159 -16.65 -1.74 -0.31
N SER A 160 -17.86 -1.25 -0.04
CA SER A 160 -18.39 -1.22 1.32
C SER A 160 -18.83 -2.62 1.73
N LYS A 161 -18.44 -3.05 2.91
CA LYS A 161 -18.74 -4.36 3.47
C LYS A 161 -19.57 -4.25 4.73
N GLY A 162 -20.59 -5.08 4.80
CA GLY A 162 -21.40 -5.26 6.01
C GLY A 162 -20.84 -6.33 6.94
N ILE A 163 -21.64 -6.70 7.91
CA ILE A 163 -21.31 -7.80 8.84
C ILE A 163 -21.44 -9.13 8.06
N GLU A 164 -20.41 -9.92 8.13
CA GLU A 164 -20.40 -11.24 7.50
C GLU A 164 -21.55 -12.11 8.02
N GLY A 165 -22.28 -12.75 7.10
CA GLY A 165 -23.43 -13.60 7.44
C GLY A 165 -24.77 -12.88 7.59
N ASP A 166 -24.84 -11.56 7.48
CA ASP A 166 -26.09 -10.80 7.42
C ASP A 166 -26.30 -10.17 6.04
N GLU A 167 -26.99 -10.88 5.17
CA GLU A 167 -27.29 -10.42 3.78
C GLU A 167 -28.07 -9.10 3.71
N ARG A 168 -28.68 -8.65 4.81
CA ARG A 168 -29.39 -7.37 4.89
C ARG A 168 -28.47 -6.21 5.22
N ASN A 169 -27.28 -6.50 5.70
CA ASN A 169 -26.27 -5.51 6.05
C ASN A 169 -25.25 -5.36 4.91
N VAL A 170 -25.57 -4.49 3.96
CA VAL A 170 -24.69 -4.20 2.82
C VAL A 170 -23.56 -3.20 3.15
N GLY A 171 -23.34 -2.92 4.42
CA GLY A 171 -22.38 -1.92 4.88
C GLY A 171 -22.98 -0.52 4.96
N VAL A 172 -22.12 0.44 5.26
CA VAL A 172 -22.45 1.87 5.28
C VAL A 172 -21.54 2.61 4.28
N GLN A 173 -21.90 3.84 3.94
CA GLN A 173 -21.05 4.66 3.10
C GLN A 173 -19.75 5.01 3.84
N HIS A 174 -18.65 4.94 3.13
CA HIS A 174 -17.32 5.38 3.54
C HIS A 174 -16.69 6.19 2.40
N ALA A 175 -15.56 6.85 2.65
CA ALA A 175 -14.72 7.39 1.59
C ALA A 175 -13.25 7.10 1.89
N PHE A 176 -12.53 6.65 0.88
CA PHE A 176 -11.08 6.55 0.91
C PHE A 176 -10.49 7.90 0.53
N TRP A 177 -9.70 8.48 1.41
CA TRP A 177 -9.11 9.78 1.21
C TRP A 177 -7.65 9.78 1.61
N VAL A 178 -6.78 10.15 0.68
CA VAL A 178 -5.37 10.45 0.93
C VAL A 178 -5.19 11.97 0.78
N PRO A 179 -5.15 12.72 1.91
CA PRO A 179 -5.17 14.18 1.88
C PRO A 179 -4.04 14.81 1.06
N GLU A 180 -2.82 14.25 1.18
CA GLU A 180 -1.63 14.77 0.52
C GLU A 180 -1.70 14.67 -1.00
N TRP A 181 -2.44 13.69 -1.52
CA TRP A 181 -2.63 13.49 -2.96
C TRP A 181 -3.87 14.22 -3.49
N GLY A 182 -4.70 14.78 -2.60
CA GLY A 182 -5.99 15.38 -2.97
C GLY A 182 -6.98 14.37 -3.57
N MET A 183 -6.74 13.09 -3.37
CA MET A 183 -7.50 11.99 -3.94
C MET A 183 -8.55 11.48 -2.95
N LYS A 184 -9.79 11.39 -3.40
CA LYS A 184 -10.91 10.86 -2.62
C LYS A 184 -11.88 10.10 -3.54
N GLU A 185 -12.32 8.92 -3.08
CA GLU A 185 -13.36 8.15 -3.73
C GLU A 185 -14.27 7.50 -2.69
N ASP A 186 -15.56 7.37 -3.01
CA ASP A 186 -16.58 6.89 -2.10
C ASP A 186 -16.83 5.38 -2.26
N PHE A 187 -17.05 4.70 -1.14
CA PHE A 187 -17.54 3.33 -1.11
C PHE A 187 -19.07 3.35 -1.04
N VAL A 188 -19.72 2.85 -2.10
CA VAL A 188 -21.18 2.85 -2.19
C VAL A 188 -21.74 1.53 -1.66
N PRO A 189 -22.54 1.55 -0.56
CA PRO A 189 -23.14 0.34 -0.01
C PRO A 189 -24.06 -0.34 -1.02
N GLY A 190 -23.97 -1.67 -1.10
CA GLY A 190 -24.82 -2.48 -1.96
C GLY A 190 -24.46 -2.42 -3.45
N LEU A 191 -23.42 -1.71 -3.84
CA LEU A 191 -22.87 -1.73 -5.19
C LEU A 191 -21.98 -2.97 -5.35
N GLU A 192 -22.49 -4.03 -5.96
CA GLU A 192 -21.78 -5.32 -6.08
C GLU A 192 -20.44 -5.21 -6.83
N ALA A 193 -20.41 -4.43 -7.91
CA ALA A 193 -19.18 -4.18 -8.67
C ALA A 193 -18.15 -3.37 -7.86
N GLY A 194 -18.60 -2.59 -6.88
CA GLY A 194 -17.77 -1.60 -6.21
C GLY A 194 -17.61 -0.32 -7.04
N THR A 195 -16.87 0.63 -6.49
CA THR A 195 -16.37 1.81 -7.23
C THR A 195 -14.91 1.55 -7.62
N THR A 196 -14.41 2.21 -8.65
CA THR A 196 -13.03 2.07 -9.11
C THR A 196 -12.29 3.37 -8.90
N LEU A 197 -11.07 3.28 -8.40
CA LEU A 197 -10.17 4.40 -8.21
C LEU A 197 -8.84 4.10 -8.89
N TYR A 198 -8.48 4.95 -9.86
CA TYR A 198 -7.19 4.91 -10.54
C TYR A 198 -6.27 5.99 -10.01
N PHE A 199 -5.04 5.61 -9.67
CA PHE A 199 -4.01 6.56 -9.26
C PHE A 199 -2.62 5.99 -9.53
N MET A 200 -1.64 6.87 -9.65
CA MET A 200 -0.25 6.51 -9.86
C MET A 200 0.61 7.35 -8.92
N PRO A 201 1.12 6.75 -7.82
CA PRO A 201 1.99 7.48 -6.91
C PRO A 201 3.34 7.77 -7.58
N ASP A 202 3.84 8.98 -7.43
CA ASP A 202 5.11 9.44 -8.02
C ASP A 202 6.20 9.75 -6.97
N ASP A 203 5.86 9.65 -5.69
CA ASP A 203 6.78 9.81 -4.56
C ASP A 203 6.72 8.60 -3.64
N ALA A 204 7.89 8.02 -3.32
CA ALA A 204 7.98 6.99 -2.28
C ALA A 204 7.82 7.63 -0.89
N GLY A 205 7.16 6.92 0.02
CA GLY A 205 6.93 7.40 1.36
C GLY A 205 5.70 6.81 2.01
N THR A 206 5.36 7.32 3.19
CA THR A 206 4.17 6.90 3.94
C THR A 206 3.21 8.07 4.06
N PHE A 207 1.98 7.87 3.61
CA PHE A 207 0.94 8.89 3.56
C PHE A 207 -0.29 8.45 4.37
N PRO A 208 -0.98 9.37 5.08
CA PRO A 208 -2.16 9.00 5.86
C PRO A 208 -3.37 8.72 4.97
N ILE A 209 -4.13 7.70 5.35
CA ILE A 209 -5.47 7.41 4.84
C ILE A 209 -6.48 7.82 5.88
N ARG A 210 -7.59 8.41 5.48
CA ARG A 210 -8.71 8.80 6.33
C ARG A 210 -10.04 8.42 5.69
N CYS A 211 -11.01 8.04 6.52
CA CYS A 211 -12.40 7.98 6.09
C CYS A 211 -12.95 9.41 6.01
N ALA A 212 -13.45 9.82 4.86
CA ALA A 212 -13.97 11.17 4.62
C ALA A 212 -15.49 11.22 4.39
N GLU A 213 -16.21 10.12 4.68
CA GLU A 213 -17.67 10.07 4.69
C GLU A 213 -18.16 9.49 6.02
N TYR A 214 -19.16 10.13 6.63
CA TYR A 214 -19.63 9.74 7.97
C TYR A 214 -20.17 8.31 7.98
N CYS A 215 -19.49 7.43 8.69
CA CYS A 215 -19.76 6.00 8.75
C CYS A 215 -20.15 5.47 10.16
N GLY A 216 -20.43 6.35 11.10
CA GLY A 216 -20.87 5.98 12.45
C GLY A 216 -19.96 6.48 13.58
N MET A 217 -20.07 5.87 14.76
CA MET A 217 -19.46 6.39 15.99
C MET A 217 -17.93 6.48 15.96
N GLN A 218 -17.25 5.57 15.30
CA GLN A 218 -15.79 5.57 15.22
C GLN A 218 -15.25 6.13 13.90
N HIS A 219 -16.08 6.89 13.19
CA HIS A 219 -15.69 7.53 11.93
C HIS A 219 -14.36 8.31 12.03
N SER A 220 -14.18 9.07 13.10
CA SER A 220 -12.98 9.91 13.28
C SER A 220 -11.68 9.13 13.53
N VAL A 221 -11.78 7.86 13.94
CA VAL A 221 -10.64 6.99 14.21
C VAL A 221 -10.41 5.96 13.10
N MET A 222 -11.27 5.95 12.08
CA MET A 222 -11.10 5.13 10.89
C MET A 222 -10.01 5.76 9.99
N THR A 223 -8.78 5.44 10.32
CA THR A 223 -7.57 5.96 9.68
C THR A 223 -6.61 4.82 9.35
N GLY A 224 -5.69 5.07 8.45
CA GLY A 224 -4.64 4.13 8.08
C GLY A 224 -3.48 4.84 7.42
N GLN A 225 -2.62 4.07 6.78
CA GLN A 225 -1.47 4.56 6.05
C GLN A 225 -1.36 3.83 4.71
N VAL A 226 -0.90 4.54 3.70
CA VAL A 226 -0.39 3.95 2.47
C VAL A 226 1.12 4.14 2.44
N MET A 227 1.84 3.06 2.20
CA MET A 227 3.28 3.05 2.00
C MET A 227 3.53 2.86 0.50
N VAL A 228 4.10 3.88 -0.12
CA VAL A 228 4.55 3.83 -1.50
C VAL A 228 6.00 3.38 -1.51
N VAL A 229 6.25 2.27 -2.18
CA VAL A 229 7.58 1.67 -2.27
C VAL A 229 8.14 1.87 -3.66
N ALA A 230 9.46 2.10 -3.72
CA ALA A 230 10.20 2.13 -4.97
C ALA A 230 10.76 0.73 -5.23
N PRO A 231 10.29 -0.01 -6.23
CA PRO A 231 10.93 -1.24 -6.65
C PRO A 231 12.40 -0.97 -7.01
N GLU A 232 13.27 -1.96 -6.82
CA GLU A 232 14.69 -1.83 -7.10
C GLU A 232 14.94 -1.39 -8.55
N GLY A 233 15.79 -0.40 -8.73
CA GLY A 233 16.11 0.17 -10.05
C GLY A 233 15.10 1.16 -10.58
N THR A 234 14.01 1.46 -9.83
CA THR A 234 13.11 2.56 -10.13
C THR A 234 13.46 3.76 -9.26
N THR A 235 13.57 4.92 -9.84
CA THR A 235 13.48 6.18 -9.10
C THR A 235 12.02 6.59 -9.20
N CYS A 236 11.37 6.89 -8.09
CA CYS A 236 10.02 7.48 -8.09
C CYS A 236 10.06 8.92 -8.64
N ASP A 237 10.91 9.17 -9.59
CA ASP A 237 11.05 10.43 -10.29
C ASP A 237 10.23 10.34 -11.59
N TYR A 238 8.96 10.67 -11.47
CA TYR A 238 8.15 10.91 -12.64
C TYR A 238 8.68 12.17 -13.33
N ASP A 239 9.30 12.01 -14.49
CA ASP A 239 9.72 13.13 -15.34
C ASP A 239 8.50 13.73 -16.06
N SER A 240 7.65 14.40 -15.29
CA SER A 240 6.49 15.14 -15.82
C SER A 240 6.89 16.42 -16.53
N GLY A 241 8.20 16.72 -16.62
CA GLY A 241 8.69 18.02 -17.08
C GLY A 241 8.42 19.16 -16.08
N VAL A 242 7.74 18.89 -14.98
CA VAL A 242 7.57 19.81 -13.85
C VAL A 242 8.75 19.61 -12.92
N LYS A 243 9.64 20.57 -12.85
CA LYS A 243 10.73 20.57 -11.85
C LYS A 243 10.12 20.45 -10.48
N LYS A 244 10.32 19.31 -9.80
CA LYS A 244 10.03 19.18 -8.37
C LYS A 244 10.79 20.32 -7.67
N SER A 245 10.06 21.16 -6.92
CA SER A 245 10.74 22.10 -6.02
C SER A 245 11.48 21.23 -5.01
N ASN A 246 12.79 21.31 -5.01
CA ASN A 246 13.61 20.77 -3.93
C ASN A 246 13.06 21.31 -2.62
N LYS A 247 12.20 20.57 -1.95
CA LYS A 247 12.05 20.66 -0.52
C LYS A 247 13.27 19.97 0.07
N ASP A 248 14.40 20.67 -0.04
CA ASP A 248 15.52 20.40 0.83
C ASP A 248 14.98 20.37 2.25
N SER A 249 15.28 19.29 2.94
CA SER A 249 15.13 19.09 4.37
C SER A 249 15.94 20.16 5.15
N SER A 250 15.52 21.41 5.06
CA SER A 250 15.91 22.43 6.02
C SER A 250 14.78 22.51 7.04
N GLY A 251 15.05 21.93 8.23
CA GLY A 251 14.19 22.06 9.37
C GLY A 251 13.88 23.52 9.64
N ASP A 252 12.68 23.92 9.40
CA ASP A 252 12.12 25.15 9.94
C ASP A 252 11.42 24.80 11.26
N ASP A 253 12.24 24.98 12.29
CA ASP A 253 11.90 25.20 13.68
C ASP A 253 10.81 26.29 13.78
N TYR A 254 9.56 25.88 13.95
CA TYR A 254 8.52 26.81 14.39
C TYR A 254 8.60 27.00 15.91
N GLY A 255 9.63 27.69 16.33
CA GLY A 255 9.62 28.45 17.58
C GLY A 255 8.67 29.61 17.43
N GLY A 256 7.47 29.50 17.94
CA GLY A 256 6.49 30.58 18.11
C GLY A 256 6.24 30.82 19.57
N GLU A 257 6.98 31.76 20.18
CA GLU A 257 6.59 32.43 21.42
C GLU A 257 5.32 33.22 21.18
N MET A 258 4.35 33.00 21.98
CA MET A 258 3.49 33.85 22.85
C MET A 258 2.15 33.15 23.10
#